data_05303849ed23d70bae1a82392121a883
#
_entry.id   05303849ed23d70bae1a82392121a883
#
_cell.length_a   1.000
_cell.length_b   1.000
_cell.length_c   1.000
_cell.angle_alpha   90.00
_cell.angle_beta   90.00
_cell.angle_gamma   90.00
#
_symmetry.space_group_name_H-M   'P 1'
#
loop_
_entity.id
_entity.type
_entity.pdbx_description
1 polymer ?
#
loop_
_entity_poly.entity_id
_entity_poly.type
_entity_poly.pdbx_seq_one_letter_code
_entity_poly.pdbx_strand_id
1 'polypeptide(L)'
;MIQFDDIWVRLHKSVEMISEPNCPDFYFFGGSLRDIYMGIDPKDYDITTVSISDLSWLISRLQGMGFRVIAETDFGLKMNFLSTWMDVGVGCESPVDKISKVDFTCNAIAIDNNFKLYYHKTSFDDLDNRRLRQLDTLEHQGSIEERKIKFTQKNFKFHNKQDEKKLYKFKLETKQLKPSVPFYMDARTYDEKSN
;
A
#
# COMPACT_ATOMS: atom_id res chain seq x y z
N MET A 1 -5.37 3.73 21.37
CA MET A 1 -5.91 4.08 20.03
C MET A 1 -4.78 4.76 19.28
N ILE A 2 -4.22 4.10 18.25
CA ILE A 2 -3.15 4.68 17.42
C ILE A 2 -3.80 5.83 16.63
N GLN A 3 -3.24 7.04 16.72
CA GLN A 3 -3.82 8.16 15.98
C GLN A 3 -3.59 7.95 14.48
N PHE A 4 -4.53 8.38 13.65
CA PHE A 4 -4.47 8.22 12.19
C PHE A 4 -3.16 8.76 11.60
N ASP A 5 -2.59 9.79 12.20
CA ASP A 5 -1.33 10.42 11.78
C ASP A 5 -0.10 9.54 12.09
N ASP A 6 -0.10 8.74 13.17
CA ASP A 6 1.02 7.85 13.52
C ASP A 6 1.16 6.67 12.54
N ILE A 7 0.05 6.24 11.97
CA ILE A 7 -0.01 5.14 10.99
C ILE A 7 0.76 5.51 9.74
N TRP A 8 0.61 6.75 9.29
CA TRP A 8 1.17 7.22 8.04
C TRP A 8 2.64 7.65 8.13
N VAL A 9 3.18 7.85 9.33
CA VAL A 9 4.62 8.15 9.53
C VAL A 9 5.51 7.05 8.95
N ARG A 10 5.13 5.78 9.10
CA ARG A 10 5.90 4.66 8.54
C ARG A 10 5.90 4.68 7.02
N LEU A 11 4.74 4.93 6.42
CA LEU A 11 4.59 5.01 4.98
C LEU A 11 5.28 6.25 4.41
N HIS A 12 5.21 7.36 5.14
CA HIS A 12 5.89 8.61 4.76
C HIS A 12 7.38 8.39 4.53
N LYS A 13 8.05 7.68 5.44
CA LYS A 13 9.47 7.35 5.29
C LYS A 13 9.74 6.52 4.03
N SER A 14 8.90 5.54 3.72
CA SER A 14 9.06 4.72 2.53
C SER A 14 8.86 5.54 1.24
N VAL A 15 7.88 6.43 1.23
CA VAL A 15 7.66 7.35 0.10
C VAL A 15 8.83 8.33 -0.03
N GLU A 16 9.28 8.97 1.06
CA GLU A 16 10.41 9.91 1.04
C GLU A 16 11.71 9.25 0.58
N MET A 17 11.98 8.02 0.99
CA MET A 17 13.19 7.30 0.58
C MET A 17 13.25 7.08 -0.93
N ILE A 18 12.11 6.80 -1.56
CA ILE A 18 12.03 6.56 -3.00
C ILE A 18 11.96 7.88 -3.76
N SER A 19 11.23 8.86 -3.24
CA SER A 19 11.03 10.16 -3.88
C SER A 19 12.33 10.96 -4.01
N GLU A 20 12.44 11.67 -5.10
CA GLU A 20 13.48 12.68 -5.35
C GLU A 20 12.85 13.84 -6.13
N PRO A 21 13.48 15.01 -6.22
CA PRO A 21 12.93 16.12 -6.98
C PRO A 21 12.62 15.71 -8.43
N ASN A 22 11.40 15.99 -8.87
CA ASN A 22 10.89 15.66 -10.20
C ASN A 22 10.80 14.14 -10.50
N CYS A 23 10.70 13.28 -9.46
CA CYS A 23 10.46 11.86 -9.69
C CYS A 23 9.09 11.65 -10.37
N PRO A 24 8.96 10.61 -11.19
CA PRO A 24 7.68 10.20 -11.74
C PRO A 24 6.68 9.82 -10.65
N ASP A 25 5.40 9.83 -11.00
CA ASP A 25 4.35 9.38 -10.10
C ASP A 25 4.44 7.87 -9.88
N PHE A 26 4.50 7.48 -8.63
CA PHE A 26 4.37 6.10 -8.17
C PHE A 26 3.40 6.02 -7.01
N TYR A 27 2.92 4.83 -6.71
CA TYR A 27 2.01 4.62 -5.59
C TYR A 27 2.17 3.24 -4.95
N PHE A 28 1.93 3.20 -3.65
CA PHE A 28 1.75 1.97 -2.89
C PHE A 28 0.29 1.59 -2.87
N PHE A 29 -0.03 0.29 -2.78
CA PHE A 29 -1.42 -0.17 -2.76
C PHE A 29 -1.60 -1.48 -1.98
N GLY A 30 -2.85 -1.83 -1.70
CA GLY A 30 -3.22 -3.18 -1.28
C GLY A 30 -2.88 -3.53 0.16
N GLY A 31 -2.34 -4.74 0.30
CA GLY A 31 -2.16 -5.42 1.58
C GLY A 31 -1.21 -4.75 2.54
N SER A 32 -0.16 -4.11 2.04
CA SER A 32 0.81 -3.38 2.85
C SER A 32 0.17 -2.20 3.58
N LEU A 33 -0.68 -1.43 2.89
CA LEU A 33 -1.36 -0.27 3.47
C LEU A 33 -2.38 -0.69 4.53
N ARG A 34 -3.10 -1.79 4.29
CA ARG A 34 -3.97 -2.42 5.30
C ARG A 34 -3.17 -2.77 6.56
N ASP A 35 -2.06 -3.49 6.39
CA ASP A 35 -1.27 -3.99 7.52
C ASP A 35 -0.67 -2.81 8.30
N ILE A 36 -0.15 -1.76 7.63
CA ILE A 36 0.31 -0.52 8.27
C ILE A 36 -0.82 0.14 9.07
N TYR A 37 -2.01 0.30 8.48
CA TYR A 37 -3.17 0.88 9.17
C TYR A 37 -3.52 0.13 10.44
N MET A 38 -3.36 -1.19 10.42
CA MET A 38 -3.63 -2.07 11.57
C MET A 38 -2.49 -2.15 12.57
N GLY A 39 -1.39 -1.41 12.39
CA GLY A 39 -0.20 -1.46 13.23
C GLY A 39 0.62 -2.74 13.09
N ILE A 40 0.45 -3.45 11.97
CA ILE A 40 1.16 -4.69 11.63
C ILE A 40 2.28 -4.34 10.64
N ASP A 41 3.47 -4.88 10.86
CA ASP A 41 4.56 -4.71 9.88
C ASP A 41 4.23 -5.52 8.62
N PRO A 42 4.20 -4.88 7.43
CA PRO A 42 3.94 -5.57 6.18
C PRO A 42 5.03 -6.60 5.89
N LYS A 43 4.65 -7.74 5.33
CA LYS A 43 5.63 -8.73 4.83
C LYS A 43 6.32 -8.23 3.56
N ASP A 44 5.55 -7.59 2.71
CA ASP A 44 5.92 -7.05 1.41
C ASP A 44 5.16 -5.75 1.14
N TYR A 45 5.75 -4.90 0.31
CA TYR A 45 5.13 -3.66 -0.15
C TYR A 45 4.81 -3.81 -1.63
N ASP A 46 3.56 -3.58 -1.99
CA ASP A 46 3.12 -3.51 -3.38
C ASP A 46 3.28 -2.07 -3.88
N ILE A 47 4.08 -1.87 -4.93
CA ILE A 47 4.36 -0.56 -5.52
C ILE A 47 4.30 -0.63 -7.05
N THR A 48 3.85 0.44 -7.69
CA THR A 48 3.89 0.57 -9.16
C THR A 48 3.82 2.03 -9.59
N THR A 49 3.89 2.26 -10.91
CA THR A 49 3.76 3.56 -11.57
C THR A 49 2.55 3.54 -12.51
N VAL A 50 2.24 4.70 -13.11
CA VAL A 50 1.14 4.82 -14.08
C VAL A 50 1.60 4.53 -15.52
N SER A 51 2.91 4.62 -15.80
CA SER A 51 3.48 4.38 -17.11
C SER A 51 4.66 3.42 -17.10
N ILE A 52 4.93 2.79 -18.27
CA ILE A 52 6.07 1.86 -18.42
C ILE A 52 7.42 2.60 -18.31
N SER A 53 7.53 3.82 -18.82
CA SER A 53 8.74 4.63 -18.69
C SER A 53 9.08 4.91 -17.24
N ASP A 54 8.06 5.24 -16.43
CA ASP A 54 8.19 5.51 -15.03
C ASP A 54 8.51 4.26 -14.22
N LEU A 55 8.01 3.10 -14.66
CA LEU A 55 8.34 1.81 -14.07
C LEU A 55 9.85 1.51 -14.18
N SER A 56 10.45 1.78 -15.32
CA SER A 56 11.91 1.60 -15.53
C SER A 56 12.71 2.51 -14.60
N TRP A 57 12.26 3.75 -14.41
CA TRP A 57 12.85 4.66 -13.43
C TRP A 57 12.72 4.11 -12.00
N LEU A 58 11.52 3.66 -11.60
CA LEU A 58 11.26 3.12 -10.27
C LEU A 58 12.15 1.91 -9.96
N ILE A 59 12.28 0.97 -10.90
CA ILE A 59 13.15 -0.19 -10.75
C ILE A 59 14.60 0.25 -10.58
N SER A 60 15.10 1.16 -11.43
CA SER A 60 16.46 1.68 -11.35
C SER A 60 16.70 2.39 -10.02
N ARG A 61 15.73 3.16 -9.53
CA ARG A 61 15.79 3.84 -8.25
C ARG A 61 15.90 2.86 -7.09
N LEU A 62 15.06 1.83 -7.06
CA LEU A 62 15.10 0.77 -6.05
C LEU A 62 16.44 0.01 -6.08
N GLN A 63 16.95 -0.31 -7.26
CA GLN A 63 18.28 -0.93 -7.41
C GLN A 63 19.40 -0.03 -6.87
N GLY A 64 19.34 1.27 -7.14
CA GLY A 64 20.26 2.27 -6.59
C GLY A 64 20.23 2.34 -5.06
N MET A 65 19.09 2.04 -4.45
CA MET A 65 18.92 1.91 -2.99
C MET A 65 19.38 0.56 -2.43
N GLY A 66 19.82 -0.37 -3.27
CA GLY A 66 20.33 -1.68 -2.89
C GLY A 66 19.32 -2.82 -3.03
N PHE A 67 18.10 -2.57 -3.48
CA PHE A 67 17.15 -3.65 -3.78
C PHE A 67 17.66 -4.51 -4.95
N ARG A 68 17.51 -5.81 -4.82
CA ARG A 68 17.88 -6.78 -5.86
C ARG A 68 16.63 -7.49 -6.37
N VAL A 69 16.55 -7.69 -7.67
CA VAL A 69 15.51 -8.53 -8.26
C VAL A 69 15.78 -9.97 -7.85
N ILE A 70 14.80 -10.59 -7.22
CA ILE A 70 14.86 -11.98 -6.73
C ILE A 70 14.09 -12.92 -7.66
N ALA A 71 12.95 -12.43 -8.20
CA ALA A 71 12.13 -13.20 -9.11
C ALA A 71 11.35 -12.26 -10.04
N GLU A 72 11.07 -12.77 -11.24
CA GLU A 72 10.05 -12.23 -12.14
C GLU A 72 8.79 -13.08 -12.01
N THR A 73 7.65 -12.45 -12.02
CA THR A 73 6.33 -13.08 -11.94
C THR A 73 5.44 -12.53 -13.05
N ASP A 74 4.33 -13.21 -13.32
CA ASP A 74 3.34 -12.74 -14.31
C ASP A 74 2.77 -11.35 -13.96
N PHE A 75 2.91 -10.92 -12.71
CA PHE A 75 2.35 -9.66 -12.19
C PHE A 75 3.40 -8.58 -11.92
N GLY A 76 4.71 -8.90 -12.04
CA GLY A 76 5.77 -7.95 -11.79
C GLY A 76 7.11 -8.53 -11.36
N LEU A 77 7.90 -7.71 -10.71
CA LEU A 77 9.20 -8.06 -10.17
C LEU A 77 9.12 -8.15 -8.63
N LYS A 78 9.64 -9.25 -8.10
CA LYS A 78 9.87 -9.36 -6.65
C LYS A 78 11.29 -8.89 -6.34
N MET A 79 11.40 -7.88 -5.49
CA MET A 79 12.67 -7.30 -5.08
C MET A 79 12.86 -7.43 -3.57
N ASN A 80 14.12 -7.48 -3.14
CA ASN A 80 14.48 -7.55 -1.72
C ASN A 80 15.69 -6.68 -1.40
N PHE A 81 15.64 -6.02 -0.25
CA PHE A 81 16.77 -5.40 0.39
C PHE A 81 16.71 -5.66 1.90
N LEU A 82 17.69 -6.38 2.44
CA LEU A 82 17.72 -6.85 3.82
C LEU A 82 16.45 -7.65 4.16
N SER A 83 15.63 -7.18 5.12
CA SER A 83 14.36 -7.79 5.51
C SER A 83 13.15 -7.24 4.77
N THR A 84 13.34 -6.25 3.90
CA THR A 84 12.25 -5.57 3.19
C THR A 84 12.02 -6.22 1.84
N TRP A 85 10.79 -6.66 1.60
CA TRP A 85 10.34 -7.18 0.32
C TRP A 85 9.47 -6.16 -0.39
N MET A 86 9.60 -6.09 -1.70
CA MET A 86 8.86 -5.17 -2.54
C MET A 86 8.40 -5.88 -3.81
N ASP A 87 7.11 -5.88 -4.05
CA ASP A 87 6.49 -6.40 -5.27
C ASP A 87 6.20 -5.21 -6.19
N VAL A 88 7.01 -5.08 -7.24
CA VAL A 88 6.93 -3.98 -8.21
C VAL A 88 6.03 -4.41 -9.35
N GLY A 89 4.84 -3.82 -9.43
CA GLY A 89 3.86 -4.16 -10.46
C GLY A 89 4.28 -3.71 -11.85
N VAL A 90 4.04 -4.56 -12.86
CA VAL A 90 4.30 -4.25 -14.28
C VAL A 90 3.06 -3.75 -15.04
N GLY A 91 1.86 -3.91 -14.47
CA GLY A 91 0.63 -3.33 -15.01
C GLY A 91 0.54 -1.86 -14.62
N CYS A 92 0.86 -0.97 -15.57
CA CYS A 92 0.79 0.47 -15.34
C CYS A 92 -0.67 0.91 -15.39
N GLU A 93 -1.27 1.09 -14.24
CA GLU A 93 -2.66 1.48 -14.06
C GLU A 93 -2.72 2.67 -13.09
N SER A 94 -3.77 3.45 -13.18
CA SER A 94 -3.99 4.48 -12.16
C SER A 94 -4.23 3.86 -10.78
N PRO A 95 -3.96 4.58 -9.68
CA PRO A 95 -4.28 4.10 -8.34
C PRO A 95 -5.73 3.63 -8.20
N VAL A 96 -6.66 4.33 -8.85
CA VAL A 96 -8.09 4.01 -8.84
C VAL A 96 -8.39 2.71 -9.56
N ASP A 97 -7.82 2.53 -10.77
CA ASP A 97 -8.01 1.29 -11.55
C ASP A 97 -7.47 0.09 -10.78
N LYS A 98 -6.29 0.25 -10.16
CA LYS A 98 -5.66 -0.83 -9.39
C LYS A 98 -6.50 -1.27 -8.20
N ILE A 99 -6.94 -0.34 -7.36
CA ILE A 99 -7.72 -0.67 -6.17
C ILE A 99 -9.17 -1.04 -6.45
N SER A 100 -9.71 -0.70 -7.62
CA SER A 100 -11.06 -1.12 -8.02
C SER A 100 -11.15 -2.61 -8.36
N LYS A 101 -10.02 -3.25 -8.64
CA LYS A 101 -9.89 -4.65 -9.06
C LYS A 101 -9.50 -5.60 -7.93
N VAL A 102 -9.27 -5.10 -6.71
CA VAL A 102 -8.93 -5.96 -5.58
C VAL A 102 -10.15 -6.76 -5.10
N ASP A 103 -9.88 -7.82 -4.36
CA ASP A 103 -10.88 -8.77 -3.87
C ASP A 103 -11.81 -8.22 -2.79
N PHE A 104 -11.25 -7.53 -1.79
CA PHE A 104 -11.97 -7.03 -0.63
C PHE A 104 -11.76 -5.53 -0.42
N THR A 105 -12.81 -4.88 0.06
CA THR A 105 -12.78 -3.44 0.38
C THR A 105 -11.65 -3.04 1.33
N CYS A 106 -11.28 -3.90 2.28
CA CYS A 106 -10.18 -3.65 3.21
C CYS A 106 -8.79 -3.64 2.55
N ASN A 107 -8.66 -4.10 1.30
CA ASN A 107 -7.46 -3.99 0.47
C ASN A 107 -7.55 -2.87 -0.56
N ALA A 108 -8.71 -2.26 -0.73
CA ALA A 108 -8.95 -1.24 -1.73
C ALA A 108 -8.43 0.12 -1.27
N ILE A 109 -7.11 0.21 -1.08
CA ILE A 109 -6.40 1.40 -0.59
C ILE A 109 -5.14 1.58 -1.44
N ALA A 110 -4.87 2.82 -1.86
CA ALA A 110 -3.62 3.23 -2.49
C ALA A 110 -3.20 4.62 -1.98
N ILE A 111 -1.91 4.89 -2.00
CA ILE A 111 -1.35 6.21 -1.70
C ILE A 111 -0.26 6.54 -2.71
N ASP A 112 -0.32 7.73 -3.31
CA ASP A 112 0.70 8.19 -4.24
C ASP A 112 1.85 8.92 -3.53
N ASN A 113 2.91 9.23 -4.29
CA ASN A 113 4.07 9.97 -3.81
C ASN A 113 3.80 11.45 -3.46
N ASN A 114 2.61 11.95 -3.78
CA ASN A 114 2.11 13.26 -3.34
C ASN A 114 1.26 13.16 -2.06
N PHE A 115 1.25 11.98 -1.41
CA PHE A 115 0.46 11.69 -0.21
C PHE A 115 -1.04 11.84 -0.40
N LYS A 116 -1.54 11.67 -1.63
CA LYS A 116 -2.96 11.55 -1.89
C LYS A 116 -3.40 10.10 -1.71
N LEU A 117 -4.35 9.91 -0.81
CA LEU A 117 -4.92 8.63 -0.47
C LEU A 117 -6.16 8.37 -1.34
N TYR A 118 -6.24 7.18 -1.91
CA TYR A 118 -7.36 6.67 -2.70
C TYR A 118 -7.88 5.41 -2.00
N TYR A 119 -9.18 5.31 -1.79
CA TYR A 119 -9.72 4.15 -1.08
C TYR A 119 -11.19 3.90 -1.40
N HIS A 120 -11.66 2.66 -1.18
CA HIS A 120 -13.08 2.39 -1.18
C HIS A 120 -13.71 3.02 0.07
N LYS A 121 -14.88 3.63 -0.07
CA LYS A 121 -15.55 4.40 0.99
C LYS A 121 -15.72 3.66 2.34
N THR A 122 -15.69 2.32 2.33
CA THR A 122 -15.82 1.53 3.55
C THR A 122 -14.51 0.88 4.00
N SER A 123 -13.38 1.12 3.31
CA SER A 123 -12.11 0.44 3.61
C SER A 123 -11.72 0.56 5.07
N PHE A 124 -11.74 1.75 5.63
CA PHE A 124 -11.33 2.00 7.01
C PHE A 124 -12.34 1.48 8.03
N ASP A 125 -13.65 1.64 7.77
CA ASP A 125 -14.70 1.02 8.60
C ASP A 125 -14.56 -0.51 8.63
N ASP A 126 -14.22 -1.12 7.51
CA ASP A 126 -13.99 -2.56 7.42
C ASP A 126 -12.70 -3.00 8.12
N LEU A 127 -11.66 -2.18 8.11
CA LEU A 127 -10.43 -2.43 8.85
C LEU A 127 -10.64 -2.34 10.37
N ASP A 128 -11.30 -1.28 10.83
CA ASP A 128 -11.59 -1.06 12.25
C ASP A 128 -12.46 -2.19 12.84
N ASN A 129 -13.41 -2.67 12.05
CA ASN A 129 -14.34 -3.74 12.45
C ASN A 129 -13.90 -5.15 12.03
N ARG A 130 -12.73 -5.31 11.42
CA ARG A 130 -12.23 -6.59 10.88
C ARG A 130 -13.26 -7.26 9.98
N ARG A 131 -13.92 -6.49 9.12
CA ARG A 131 -15.01 -6.96 8.26
C ARG A 131 -14.52 -7.26 6.86
N LEU A 132 -15.03 -8.35 6.27
CA LEU A 132 -14.88 -8.65 4.85
C LEU A 132 -16.09 -8.20 4.07
N ARG A 133 -15.85 -7.44 3.01
CA ARG A 133 -16.82 -7.15 1.93
C ARG A 133 -16.12 -7.42 0.60
N GLN A 134 -16.62 -8.42 -0.11
CA GLN A 134 -16.07 -8.78 -1.42
C GLN A 134 -16.52 -7.76 -2.47
N LEU A 135 -15.55 -7.25 -3.24
CA LEU A 135 -15.83 -6.39 -4.38
C LEU A 135 -16.29 -7.20 -5.59
N ASP A 136 -17.16 -6.59 -6.40
CA ASP A 136 -17.60 -7.11 -7.70
C ASP A 136 -16.48 -6.85 -8.72
N THR A 137 -15.54 -7.78 -8.77
CA THR A 137 -14.39 -7.73 -9.68
C THR A 137 -14.22 -9.06 -10.39
N LEU A 138 -13.88 -9.00 -11.68
CA LEU A 138 -13.70 -10.19 -12.51
C LEU A 138 -12.31 -10.84 -12.36
N GLU A 139 -11.32 -10.10 -11.83
CA GLU A 139 -9.92 -10.52 -11.90
C GLU A 139 -9.51 -11.59 -10.89
N HIS A 140 -10.27 -11.81 -9.81
CA HIS A 140 -9.84 -12.70 -8.72
C HIS A 140 -10.73 -13.92 -8.47
N GLN A 141 -11.53 -14.33 -9.44
CA GLN A 141 -12.52 -15.41 -9.22
C GLN A 141 -11.88 -16.78 -8.87
N GLY A 142 -10.66 -17.07 -9.32
CA GLY A 142 -10.02 -18.39 -9.13
C GLY A 142 -9.44 -18.63 -7.73
N SER A 143 -9.19 -17.59 -6.91
CA SER A 143 -8.51 -17.73 -5.63
C SER A 143 -9.26 -17.13 -4.44
N ILE A 144 -10.52 -16.76 -4.63
CA ILE A 144 -11.27 -16.01 -3.60
C ILE A 144 -11.44 -16.81 -2.31
N GLU A 145 -11.64 -18.12 -2.39
CA GLU A 145 -11.82 -18.97 -1.20
C GLU A 145 -10.52 -19.09 -0.40
N GLU A 146 -9.38 -19.23 -1.05
CA GLU A 146 -8.07 -19.22 -0.38
C GLU A 146 -7.81 -17.87 0.30
N ARG A 147 -8.20 -16.78 -0.37
CA ARG A 147 -8.06 -15.45 0.20
C ARG A 147 -8.99 -15.23 1.39
N LYS A 148 -10.22 -15.74 1.37
CA LYS A 148 -11.14 -15.76 2.53
C LYS A 148 -10.48 -16.48 3.72
N ILE A 149 -9.88 -17.65 3.49
CA ILE A 149 -9.17 -18.40 4.55
C ILE A 149 -8.03 -17.54 5.12
N LYS A 150 -7.18 -16.96 4.27
CA LYS A 150 -6.07 -16.09 4.68
C LYS A 150 -6.54 -14.90 5.52
N PHE A 151 -7.66 -14.27 5.16
CA PHE A 151 -8.23 -13.15 5.92
C PHE A 151 -8.87 -13.61 7.24
N THR A 152 -9.51 -14.78 7.26
CA THR A 152 -10.04 -15.37 8.50
C THR A 152 -8.92 -15.63 9.52
N GLN A 153 -7.75 -16.08 9.06
CA GLN A 153 -6.54 -16.23 9.91
C GLN A 153 -6.05 -14.89 10.49
N LYS A 154 -6.33 -13.77 9.83
CA LYS A 154 -6.09 -12.40 10.32
C LYS A 154 -7.26 -11.82 11.14
N ASN A 155 -8.20 -12.66 11.58
CA ASN A 155 -9.40 -12.29 12.33
C ASN A 155 -10.40 -11.41 11.56
N PHE A 156 -10.37 -11.40 10.23
CA PHE A 156 -11.44 -10.80 9.45
C PHE A 156 -12.59 -11.79 9.27
N LYS A 157 -13.81 -11.28 9.21
CA LYS A 157 -15.02 -12.07 9.03
C LYS A 157 -16.09 -11.34 8.22
N PHE A 158 -16.93 -12.08 7.56
CA PHE A 158 -18.18 -11.53 7.02
C PHE A 158 -19.13 -11.18 8.18
N HIS A 159 -19.91 -10.12 8.02
CA HIS A 159 -20.84 -9.70 9.04
C HIS A 159 -21.93 -10.77 9.28
N ASN A 160 -22.38 -11.42 8.20
CA ASN A 160 -23.32 -12.53 8.23
C ASN A 160 -23.19 -13.40 6.96
N LYS A 161 -23.91 -14.53 6.91
CA LYS A 161 -23.91 -15.44 5.75
C LYS A 161 -24.46 -14.82 4.44
N GLN A 162 -25.27 -13.78 4.55
CA GLN A 162 -25.77 -13.08 3.35
C GLN A 162 -24.68 -12.18 2.76
N ASP A 163 -23.89 -11.52 3.60
CA ASP A 163 -22.77 -10.68 3.16
C ASP A 163 -21.63 -11.50 2.52
N GLU A 164 -21.49 -12.76 2.89
CA GLU A 164 -20.51 -13.66 2.25
C GLU A 164 -20.78 -13.91 0.76
N LYS A 165 -22.05 -13.84 0.36
CA LYS A 165 -22.51 -14.03 -1.03
C LYS A 165 -22.72 -12.71 -1.78
N LYS A 166 -22.61 -11.58 -1.08
CA LYS A 166 -22.88 -10.27 -1.63
C LYS A 166 -21.63 -9.67 -2.25
N LEU A 167 -21.74 -9.24 -3.50
CA LEU A 167 -20.73 -8.46 -4.18
C LEU A 167 -21.03 -6.96 -4.04
N TYR A 168 -20.00 -6.19 -3.74
CA TYR A 168 -20.08 -4.75 -3.54
C TYR A 168 -19.47 -4.03 -4.72
N LYS A 169 -20.14 -3.02 -5.26
CA LYS A 169 -19.56 -2.14 -6.28
C LYS A 169 -18.50 -1.22 -5.66
N PHE A 170 -17.42 -1.03 -6.37
CA PHE A 170 -16.38 -0.10 -5.97
C PHE A 170 -16.94 1.34 -5.88
N LYS A 171 -16.59 2.04 -4.79
CA LYS A 171 -16.98 3.44 -4.53
C LYS A 171 -15.75 4.19 -4.01
N LEU A 172 -15.19 5.01 -4.88
CA LEU A 172 -13.99 5.78 -4.59
C LEU A 172 -14.26 6.90 -3.57
N GLU A 173 -13.32 7.05 -2.64
CA GLU A 173 -13.06 8.26 -1.88
C GLU A 173 -11.58 8.62 -1.95
N THR A 174 -11.27 9.90 -1.74
CA THR A 174 -9.89 10.38 -1.72
C THR A 174 -9.68 11.33 -0.55
N LYS A 175 -8.46 11.35 0.00
CA LYS A 175 -8.07 12.26 1.07
C LYS A 175 -6.63 12.73 0.83
N GLN A 176 -6.41 14.05 0.86
CA GLN A 176 -5.05 14.58 0.90
C GLN A 176 -4.51 14.43 2.32
N LEU A 177 -3.43 13.69 2.49
CA LEU A 177 -2.71 13.64 3.74
C LEU A 177 -1.76 14.84 3.80
N LYS A 178 -1.68 15.49 4.95
CA LYS A 178 -0.63 16.47 5.17
C LYS A 178 0.66 15.70 5.43
N PRO A 179 1.75 16.00 4.71
CA PRO A 179 3.04 15.48 5.12
C PRO A 179 3.26 15.90 6.58
N SER A 180 3.56 14.96 7.45
CA SER A 180 4.07 15.30 8.77
C SER A 180 5.26 16.21 8.51
N VAL A 181 5.33 17.37 9.20
CA VAL A 181 6.45 18.31 9.07
C VAL A 181 7.74 17.49 9.02
N PRO A 182 8.61 17.70 8.01
CA PRO A 182 9.83 16.93 7.92
C PRO A 182 10.54 17.02 9.26
N PHE A 183 10.81 15.90 9.88
CA PHE A 183 11.66 15.80 11.03
C PHE A 183 13.10 16.02 10.51
N TYR A 184 13.41 17.26 10.12
CA TYR A 184 14.78 17.70 10.03
C TYR A 184 15.30 17.64 11.45
N MET A 185 15.90 16.54 11.82
CA MET A 185 16.94 16.58 12.84
C MET A 185 17.97 17.57 12.30
N ASP A 186 17.90 18.78 12.83
CA ASP A 186 18.96 19.76 12.65
C ASP A 186 20.22 19.14 13.26
N ALA A 187 21.06 18.57 12.39
CA ALA A 187 22.32 17.95 12.77
C ALA A 187 23.30 18.96 13.40
N ARG A 188 22.86 20.21 13.62
CA ARG A 188 23.64 21.30 14.19
C ARG A 188 23.51 21.48 15.70
N THR A 189 22.72 20.68 16.38
CA THR A 189 22.56 20.84 17.85
C THR A 189 23.34 19.83 18.69
N TYR A 190 24.30 19.10 18.11
CA TYR A 190 25.11 18.14 18.86
C TYR A 190 26.54 18.58 19.16
N ASP A 191 26.94 19.81 18.83
CA ASP A 191 28.37 20.26 18.99
C ASP A 191 28.59 21.48 19.88
N GLU A 192 27.70 21.81 20.83
CA GLU A 192 27.96 22.90 21.76
C GLU A 192 27.62 22.60 23.22
N LYS A 193 27.97 21.42 23.74
CA LYS A 193 28.09 21.20 25.19
C LYS A 193 29.17 20.19 25.52
N SER A 194 30.43 20.53 25.18
CA SER A 194 31.59 19.88 25.75
C SER A 194 32.78 20.89 25.67
N ASN A 195 32.74 21.86 26.52
CA ASN A 195 33.90 22.56 27.04
C ASN A 195 33.61 23.02 28.47
#